data_2a90969aac5256cc6b57e4d45f8f1d6d
#
_entry.id   2a90969aac5256cc6b57e4d45f8f1d6d
#
_cell.length_a   1.000
_cell.length_b   1.000
_cell.length_c   1.000
_cell.angle_alpha   90.00
_cell.angle_beta   90.00
_cell.angle_gamma   90.00
#
_symmetry.space_group_name_H-M   'P 1'
#
loop_
_entity.id
_entity.type
_entity.pdbx_description
1 polymer ?
#
loop_
_entity_poly.entity_id
_entity_poly.type
_entity_poly.pdbx_seq_one_letter_code
_entity_poly.pdbx_strand_id
1 'polypeptide(L)'
;MDKLNYGVIGNCCTAALISDKGSIDWLCFPNFDSPSIFASLLDREKGGYFGFEVSPDYQISQSYVPHTNILSTNFVSEENEFAVVDFMPCYHLSDASNCYRPAEIYRYIRRIKGTPRFKINYEPAPDYARGKTIFNTTSEYIETYSTSNSKDRQYLYSSLPLHKILEQKEIILAKDEFLLLSYNEKVIPVNIEREKLEYCRTLVYWLNWTDRTKKFTVYNDVIERSLLVLKLMSFYNGAVLAAITTSLPETIGEVRNWDYRFCWLRDASMSIETLFQIGHVEAARRFMRFVQSTFVSQHDTYQIMYGIRGERKLTEVILGHLSGYKNSRPVRIGNDAYHQLQNDSFGYLMDLIYQYYRLMPGTLDEVEDMWEMVKSILTNVMIDWKKPDKGIWEIRGEGQHFVSSKVMCWVALDRGARIADLLNKPTYRRRWSEEAAVIKENVMKNGWKEEMQSFSQTYGNSDLDASLLLMEPYGFIDPRDIRYHKTVQAIKNALLYKGLMYRYKSHDDFGLPSSAFTICTF
;
A
#
# COMPACT_ATOMS: atom_id res chain seq x y z
N MET A 1 4.05 -23.69 9.31
CA MET A 1 4.34 -22.45 8.56
C MET A 1 4.08 -21.29 9.49
N ASP A 2 5.10 -20.49 9.79
CA ASP A 2 4.89 -19.23 10.48
C ASP A 2 4.09 -18.31 9.59
N LYS A 3 2.91 -17.96 10.02
CA LYS A 3 2.04 -17.02 9.32
C LYS A 3 2.51 -15.60 9.61
N LEU A 4 2.52 -14.71 8.62
CA LEU A 4 2.59 -13.26 8.81
C LEU A 4 1.25 -12.81 9.42
N ASN A 5 1.09 -13.02 10.72
CA ASN A 5 -0.16 -12.77 11.43
C ASN A 5 -0.08 -11.43 12.16
N TYR A 6 -0.34 -10.36 11.41
CA TYR A 6 -0.28 -8.98 11.90
C TYR A 6 -1.61 -8.26 11.73
N GLY A 7 -2.02 -7.54 12.76
CA GLY A 7 -2.99 -6.48 12.63
C GLY A 7 -2.32 -5.18 12.17
N VAL A 8 -3.04 -4.34 11.42
CA VAL A 8 -2.55 -3.03 10.97
C VAL A 8 -3.42 -1.92 11.56
N ILE A 9 -2.76 -0.91 12.14
CA ILE A 9 -3.39 0.35 12.54
C ILE A 9 -2.72 1.51 11.82
N GLY A 10 -3.37 2.67 11.74
CA GLY A 10 -2.78 3.86 11.12
C GLY A 10 -3.77 5.01 11.01
N ASN A 11 -3.28 6.13 10.48
CA ASN A 11 -4.03 7.38 10.35
C ASN A 11 -4.00 8.01 8.94
N CYS A 12 -3.67 7.21 7.92
CA CYS A 12 -3.48 7.67 6.53
C CYS A 12 -2.26 8.60 6.32
N CYS A 13 -1.34 8.66 7.28
CA CYS A 13 -0.01 9.27 7.13
C CYS A 13 1.08 8.26 7.42
N THR A 14 0.81 7.37 8.35
CA THR A 14 1.69 6.27 8.75
C THR A 14 0.85 5.10 9.25
N ALA A 15 1.50 3.94 9.43
CA ALA A 15 0.87 2.73 9.95
C ALA A 15 1.85 1.90 10.77
N ALA A 16 1.31 1.12 11.69
CA ALA A 16 2.04 0.11 12.47
C ALA A 16 1.50 -1.28 12.21
N LEU A 17 2.39 -2.28 12.16
CA LEU A 17 2.05 -3.69 12.17
C LEU A 17 2.22 -4.23 13.59
N ILE A 18 1.14 -4.80 14.10
CA ILE A 18 1.07 -5.35 15.45
C ILE A 18 0.87 -6.87 15.35
N SER A 19 1.83 -7.63 15.88
CA SER A 19 1.79 -9.09 15.86
C SER A 19 0.61 -9.63 16.65
N ASP A 20 0.24 -10.89 16.44
CA ASP A 20 -0.80 -11.60 17.19
C ASP A 20 -0.52 -11.71 18.70
N LYS A 21 0.67 -11.30 19.15
CA LYS A 21 1.07 -11.18 20.56
C LYS A 21 1.03 -9.74 21.09
N GLY A 22 0.52 -8.80 20.32
CA GLY A 22 0.41 -7.39 20.70
C GLY A 22 1.72 -6.60 20.65
N SER A 23 2.72 -7.06 19.89
CA SER A 23 3.98 -6.34 19.69
C SER A 23 3.93 -5.51 18.42
N ILE A 24 4.31 -4.23 18.48
CA ILE A 24 4.55 -3.39 17.31
C ILE A 24 5.92 -3.77 16.75
N ASP A 25 5.93 -4.47 15.62
CA ASP A 25 7.13 -5.00 14.98
C ASP A 25 7.53 -4.22 13.72
N TRP A 26 6.68 -3.29 13.26
CA TRP A 26 6.93 -2.36 12.18
C TRP A 26 6.25 -1.02 12.44
N LEU A 27 7.01 0.06 12.39
CA LEU A 27 6.51 1.43 12.46
C LEU A 27 7.51 2.38 11.83
N CYS A 28 7.04 3.22 10.91
CA CYS A 28 7.76 4.37 10.36
C CYS A 28 7.09 5.66 10.83
N PHE A 29 7.85 6.62 11.34
CA PHE A 29 7.36 7.95 11.71
C PHE A 29 8.21 9.04 11.06
N PRO A 30 7.61 10.20 10.68
CA PRO A 30 6.18 10.55 10.82
C PRO A 30 5.29 10.04 9.68
N ASN A 31 5.87 9.54 8.58
CA ASN A 31 5.13 9.09 7.39
C ASN A 31 5.50 7.66 7.01
N PHE A 32 4.73 7.05 6.10
CA PHE A 32 4.95 5.69 5.62
C PHE A 32 6.36 5.46 5.07
N ASP A 33 6.91 6.42 4.32
CA ASP A 33 8.22 6.37 3.67
C ASP A 33 9.38 6.84 4.55
N SER A 34 9.09 7.28 5.78
CA SER A 34 10.10 7.70 6.75
C SER A 34 10.94 6.53 7.26
N PRO A 35 12.10 6.79 7.86
CA PRO A 35 12.87 5.75 8.55
C PRO A 35 12.06 5.04 9.61
N SER A 36 12.29 3.72 9.75
CA SER A 36 11.61 2.94 10.78
C SER A 36 12.09 3.29 12.18
N ILE A 37 11.16 3.19 13.15
CA ILE A 37 11.43 3.23 14.58
C ILE A 37 11.47 1.82 15.15
N PHE A 38 10.54 0.96 14.66
CA PHE A 38 10.52 -0.45 14.93
C PHE A 38 10.56 -1.22 13.62
N ALA A 39 11.43 -2.21 13.53
CA ALA A 39 11.63 -3.04 12.35
C ALA A 39 12.02 -4.50 12.71
N SER A 40 11.59 -5.01 13.88
CA SER A 40 11.78 -6.42 14.24
C SER A 40 11.14 -7.38 13.23
N LEU A 41 10.17 -6.90 12.44
CA LEU A 41 9.65 -7.59 11.26
C LEU A 41 10.77 -7.98 10.28
N LEU A 42 11.76 -7.12 10.08
CA LEU A 42 12.89 -7.36 9.16
C LEU A 42 14.12 -7.93 9.87
N ASP A 43 14.32 -7.62 11.15
CA ASP A 43 15.44 -8.13 11.92
C ASP A 43 15.07 -8.15 13.40
N ARG A 44 14.85 -9.34 13.94
CA ARG A 44 14.40 -9.51 15.33
C ARG A 44 15.43 -9.08 16.38
N GLU A 45 16.72 -9.13 16.04
CA GLU A 45 17.79 -8.79 16.97
C GLU A 45 18.10 -7.28 16.98
N LYS A 46 18.01 -6.63 15.81
CA LYS A 46 18.43 -5.24 15.65
C LYS A 46 17.29 -4.26 15.42
N GLY A 47 16.18 -4.73 14.86
CA GLY A 47 15.12 -3.86 14.34
C GLY A 47 14.29 -3.16 15.41
N GLY A 48 14.35 -3.63 16.64
CA GLY A 48 13.57 -3.07 17.74
C GLY A 48 12.07 -3.34 17.65
N TYR A 49 11.39 -3.32 18.80
CA TYR A 49 9.95 -3.59 18.90
C TYR A 49 9.33 -2.94 20.16
N PHE A 50 8.01 -2.92 20.22
CA PHE A 50 7.28 -2.42 21.39
C PHE A 50 6.13 -3.36 21.75
N GLY A 51 6.34 -4.20 22.76
CA GLY A 51 5.45 -5.31 23.09
C GLY A 51 5.21 -5.54 24.57
N PHE A 52 4.42 -6.57 24.84
CA PHE A 52 4.09 -7.05 26.19
C PHE A 52 4.63 -8.47 26.38
N GLU A 53 5.23 -8.73 27.53
CA GLU A 53 5.60 -10.06 27.97
C GLU A 53 4.66 -10.47 29.10
N VAL A 54 3.93 -11.54 28.89
CA VAL A 54 3.00 -12.14 29.86
C VAL A 54 3.43 -13.56 30.20
N SER A 55 2.91 -14.10 31.31
CA SER A 55 3.17 -15.47 31.67
C SER A 55 2.54 -16.46 30.65
N PRO A 56 3.09 -17.68 30.48
CA PRO A 56 2.66 -18.62 29.43
C PRO A 56 1.22 -19.12 29.55
N ASP A 57 0.56 -18.93 30.69
CA ASP A 57 -0.84 -19.30 30.94
C ASP A 57 -1.85 -18.36 30.25
N TYR A 58 -1.39 -17.19 29.73
CA TYR A 58 -2.27 -16.30 28.98
C TYR A 58 -2.53 -16.82 27.57
N GLN A 59 -3.80 -16.92 27.21
CA GLN A 59 -4.25 -17.04 25.84
C GLN A 59 -4.36 -15.66 25.24
N ILE A 60 -3.75 -15.46 24.07
CA ILE A 60 -3.73 -14.17 23.38
C ILE A 60 -4.58 -14.28 22.12
N SER A 61 -5.49 -13.32 21.95
CA SER A 61 -6.32 -13.20 20.76
C SER A 61 -6.37 -11.75 20.28
N GLN A 62 -6.55 -11.55 18.97
CA GLN A 62 -6.54 -10.22 18.38
C GLN A 62 -7.76 -10.03 17.48
N SER A 63 -8.41 -8.90 17.59
CA SER A 63 -9.55 -8.52 16.75
C SER A 63 -9.62 -7.01 16.56
N TYR A 64 -10.20 -6.59 15.46
CA TYR A 64 -10.51 -5.16 15.28
C TYR A 64 -11.79 -4.78 16.02
N VAL A 65 -11.82 -3.55 16.53
CA VAL A 65 -13.10 -2.92 16.88
C VAL A 65 -13.93 -2.85 15.60
N PRO A 66 -15.18 -3.36 15.60
CA PRO A 66 -15.99 -3.47 14.38
C PRO A 66 -16.03 -2.16 13.58
N HIS A 67 -15.89 -2.27 12.26
CA HIS A 67 -15.96 -1.15 11.31
C HIS A 67 -14.83 -0.12 11.41
N THR A 68 -13.68 -0.48 12.03
CA THR A 68 -12.58 0.48 12.27
C THR A 68 -11.19 -0.09 11.94
N ASN A 69 -10.18 0.78 12.00
CA ASN A 69 -8.76 0.41 12.06
C ASN A 69 -8.20 0.52 13.51
N ILE A 70 -9.02 0.32 14.51
CA ILE A 70 -8.63 0.21 15.91
C ILE A 70 -8.51 -1.27 16.26
N LEU A 71 -7.38 -1.68 16.81
CA LEU A 71 -7.05 -3.08 17.06
C LEU A 71 -7.06 -3.38 18.56
N SER A 72 -7.71 -4.46 18.98
CA SER A 72 -7.68 -4.95 20.35
C SER A 72 -6.92 -6.28 20.42
N THR A 73 -5.91 -6.34 21.25
CA THR A 73 -5.22 -7.59 21.62
C THR A 73 -5.66 -7.95 23.04
N ASN A 74 -6.31 -9.10 23.19
CA ASN A 74 -6.86 -9.58 24.46
C ASN A 74 -5.94 -10.64 25.05
N PHE A 75 -5.63 -10.51 26.34
CA PHE A 75 -4.81 -11.40 27.13
C PHE A 75 -5.67 -12.01 28.21
N VAL A 76 -5.94 -13.31 28.14
CA VAL A 76 -6.88 -14.01 29.02
C VAL A 76 -6.20 -15.17 29.69
N SER A 77 -6.22 -15.22 31.02
CA SER A 77 -5.90 -16.39 31.84
C SER A 77 -7.08 -16.78 32.72
N GLU A 78 -6.97 -17.83 33.48
CA GLU A 78 -8.05 -18.28 34.36
C GLU A 78 -8.46 -17.19 35.37
N GLU A 79 -7.50 -16.50 35.95
CA GLU A 79 -7.74 -15.51 37.01
C GLU A 79 -7.71 -14.06 36.52
N ASN A 80 -7.01 -13.79 35.44
CA ASN A 80 -6.68 -12.43 35.00
C ASN A 80 -7.05 -12.20 33.53
N GLU A 81 -7.54 -10.99 33.26
CA GLU A 81 -7.85 -10.57 31.89
C GLU A 81 -7.57 -9.07 31.70
N PHE A 82 -6.90 -8.73 30.61
CA PHE A 82 -6.73 -7.35 30.16
C PHE A 82 -6.70 -7.29 28.65
N ALA A 83 -6.94 -6.11 28.10
CA ALA A 83 -6.84 -5.84 26.67
C ALA A 83 -5.94 -4.63 26.41
N VAL A 84 -5.20 -4.69 25.32
CA VAL A 84 -4.48 -3.55 24.77
C VAL A 84 -5.19 -3.09 23.51
N VAL A 85 -5.71 -1.85 23.52
CA VAL A 85 -6.41 -1.25 22.39
C VAL A 85 -5.46 -0.26 21.72
N ASP A 86 -5.02 -0.63 20.53
CA ASP A 86 -4.04 0.12 19.76
C ASP A 86 -4.73 0.95 18.67
N PHE A 87 -4.40 2.24 18.59
CA PHE A 87 -4.91 3.14 17.55
C PHE A 87 -3.97 4.32 17.28
N MET A 88 -4.14 4.94 16.12
CA MET A 88 -3.52 6.22 15.78
C MET A 88 -4.63 7.27 15.56
N PRO A 89 -4.57 8.45 16.19
CA PRO A 89 -5.60 9.47 16.04
C PRO A 89 -5.82 9.86 14.59
N CYS A 90 -7.08 9.85 14.17
CA CYS A 90 -7.51 10.27 12.85
C CYS A 90 -8.95 10.79 12.94
N TYR A 91 -9.16 12.10 12.79
CA TYR A 91 -10.50 12.70 12.83
C TYR A 91 -10.53 14.09 12.20
N HIS A 92 -11.72 14.53 11.79
CA HIS A 92 -11.91 15.87 11.27
C HIS A 92 -11.96 16.89 12.42
N LEU A 93 -11.28 18.01 12.23
CA LEU A 93 -11.42 19.18 13.11
C LEU A 93 -12.75 19.89 12.82
N SER A 94 -13.05 20.97 13.55
CA SER A 94 -14.26 21.78 13.35
C SER A 94 -14.42 22.29 11.92
N ASP A 95 -13.30 22.53 11.23
CA ASP A 95 -13.27 22.70 9.79
C ASP A 95 -13.15 21.32 9.12
N ALA A 96 -14.20 20.88 8.44
CA ALA A 96 -14.27 19.58 7.79
C ALA A 96 -13.20 19.35 6.71
N SER A 97 -12.54 20.41 6.24
CA SER A 97 -11.41 20.32 5.30
C SER A 97 -10.12 19.80 5.96
N ASN A 98 -9.97 20.03 7.27
CA ASN A 98 -8.77 19.68 8.05
C ASN A 98 -8.99 18.42 8.88
N CYS A 99 -8.09 17.47 8.73
CA CYS A 99 -8.09 16.23 9.48
C CYS A 99 -6.86 16.18 10.39
N TYR A 100 -7.09 15.93 11.67
CA TYR A 100 -6.02 15.73 12.65
C TYR A 100 -5.46 14.32 12.51
N ARG A 101 -4.17 14.21 12.23
CA ARG A 101 -3.43 12.96 12.01
C ARG A 101 -2.01 13.10 12.54
N PRO A 102 -1.84 13.21 13.85
CA PRO A 102 -0.52 13.36 14.44
C PRO A 102 0.31 12.08 14.25
N ALA A 103 1.64 12.22 14.30
CA ALA A 103 2.54 11.07 14.39
C ALA A 103 2.54 10.54 15.84
N GLU A 104 1.43 9.98 16.24
CA GLU A 104 1.16 9.46 17.59
C GLU A 104 0.54 8.06 17.50
N ILE A 105 0.95 7.19 18.41
CA ILE A 105 0.33 5.88 18.62
C ILE A 105 -0.07 5.74 20.08
N TYR A 106 -1.30 5.37 20.30
CA TYR A 106 -1.87 5.12 21.60
C TYR A 106 -2.05 3.62 21.83
N ARG A 107 -1.70 3.17 23.02
CA ARG A 107 -1.89 1.79 23.49
C ARG A 107 -2.67 1.85 24.80
N TYR A 108 -4.00 1.78 24.72
CA TYR A 108 -4.90 1.82 25.87
C TYR A 108 -5.00 0.45 26.54
N ILE A 109 -4.51 0.35 27.77
CA ILE A 109 -4.46 -0.90 28.55
C ILE A 109 -5.69 -0.95 29.46
N ARG A 110 -6.65 -1.80 29.10
CA ARG A 110 -7.90 -1.97 29.84
C ARG A 110 -7.80 -3.15 30.78
N ARG A 111 -8.04 -2.92 32.07
CA ARG A 111 -8.20 -4.00 33.04
C ARG A 111 -9.61 -4.57 32.94
N ILE A 112 -9.75 -5.87 32.75
CA ILE A 112 -11.06 -6.55 32.63
C ILE A 112 -11.35 -7.39 33.85
N LYS A 113 -10.38 -8.25 34.27
CA LYS A 113 -10.56 -9.18 35.40
C LYS A 113 -9.27 -9.35 36.19
N GLY A 114 -9.37 -9.55 37.52
CA GLY A 114 -8.24 -9.88 38.38
C GLY A 114 -7.22 -8.74 38.54
N THR A 115 -5.97 -9.10 38.75
CA THR A 115 -4.80 -8.21 38.84
C THR A 115 -3.73 -8.67 37.88
N PRO A 116 -3.91 -8.38 36.58
CA PRO A 116 -2.98 -8.82 35.54
C PRO A 116 -1.56 -8.35 35.81
N ARG A 117 -0.59 -9.19 35.44
CA ARG A 117 0.84 -8.92 35.56
C ARG A 117 1.50 -9.10 34.20
N PHE A 118 2.36 -8.15 33.82
CA PHE A 118 3.09 -8.18 32.56
C PHE A 118 4.36 -7.32 32.67
N LYS A 119 5.26 -7.49 31.70
CA LYS A 119 6.33 -6.55 31.44
C LYS A 119 6.08 -5.83 30.13
N ILE A 120 6.65 -4.64 29.99
CA ILE A 120 6.64 -3.86 28.74
C ILE A 120 8.06 -3.87 28.20
N ASN A 121 8.20 -4.31 26.96
CA ASN A 121 9.45 -4.27 26.21
C ASN A 121 9.37 -3.09 25.23
N TYR A 122 10.04 -1.98 25.56
CA TYR A 122 10.16 -0.80 24.72
C TYR A 122 11.61 -0.70 24.23
N GLU A 123 11.86 -1.23 23.04
CA GLU A 123 13.18 -1.36 22.43
C GLU A 123 13.19 -0.69 21.04
N PRO A 124 13.09 0.65 20.97
CA PRO A 124 13.13 1.36 19.70
C PRO A 124 14.54 1.29 19.07
N ALA A 125 14.57 1.13 17.76
CA ALA A 125 15.78 1.18 16.95
C ALA A 125 15.62 2.19 15.78
N PRO A 126 15.55 3.50 16.10
CA PRO A 126 15.25 4.53 15.10
C PRO A 126 16.27 4.59 13.97
N ASP A 127 15.85 5.18 12.83
CA ASP A 127 16.65 5.30 11.63
C ASP A 127 17.12 3.95 11.08
N TYR A 128 16.18 2.98 11.00
CA TYR A 128 16.48 1.61 10.53
C TYR A 128 17.59 0.91 11.32
N ALA A 129 17.73 1.20 12.61
CA ALA A 129 18.82 0.67 13.44
C ALA A 129 20.24 1.00 12.91
N ARG A 130 20.43 2.10 12.19
CA ARG A 130 21.76 2.52 11.69
C ARG A 130 22.69 3.01 12.78
N GLY A 131 22.14 3.58 13.86
CA GLY A 131 22.87 4.11 15.01
C GLY A 131 22.50 3.41 16.31
N LYS A 132 23.17 3.80 17.39
CA LYS A 132 22.78 3.38 18.74
C LYS A 132 21.59 4.19 19.21
N THR A 133 20.63 3.56 19.85
CA THR A 133 19.51 4.23 20.50
C THR A 133 19.98 4.86 21.82
N ILE A 134 19.69 6.15 22.00
CA ILE A 134 19.94 6.89 23.23
C ILE A 134 18.62 7.10 23.95
N PHE A 135 18.62 6.90 25.25
CA PHE A 135 17.49 7.10 26.15
C PHE A 135 17.77 8.23 27.12
N ASN A 136 16.87 9.21 27.18
CA ASN A 136 16.85 10.25 28.21
C ASN A 136 15.51 10.16 28.94
N THR A 137 15.53 10.15 30.26
CA THR A 137 14.32 10.00 31.07
C THR A 137 14.07 11.25 31.91
N THR A 138 12.83 11.70 31.89
CA THR A 138 12.30 12.72 32.80
C THR A 138 11.25 12.09 33.74
N SER A 139 10.60 12.90 34.59
CA SER A 139 9.43 12.43 35.35
C SER A 139 8.19 12.17 34.51
N GLU A 140 8.12 12.72 33.27
CA GLU A 140 6.92 12.73 32.46
C GLU A 140 7.00 11.79 31.24
N TYR A 141 8.22 11.59 30.67
CA TYR A 141 8.40 10.80 29.47
C TYR A 141 9.80 10.18 29.37
N ILE A 142 9.91 9.18 28.51
CA ILE A 142 11.17 8.63 27.99
C ILE A 142 11.38 9.23 26.60
N GLU A 143 12.47 9.99 26.40
CA GLU A 143 12.90 10.46 25.10
C GLU A 143 13.86 9.45 24.49
N THR A 144 13.67 9.13 23.20
CA THR A 144 14.59 8.24 22.45
C THR A 144 14.97 8.87 21.11
N TYR A 145 16.20 8.61 20.66
CA TYR A 145 16.69 8.99 19.34
C TYR A 145 17.89 8.13 18.93
N SER A 146 18.22 8.12 17.62
CA SER A 146 19.40 7.43 17.11
C SER A 146 20.62 8.34 17.08
N THR A 147 21.81 7.80 17.35
CA THR A 147 23.08 8.54 17.16
C THR A 147 23.35 8.87 15.69
N SER A 148 22.76 8.13 14.75
CA SER A 148 22.84 8.42 13.31
C SER A 148 21.92 9.58 12.88
N ASN A 149 20.84 9.85 13.64
CA ASN A 149 19.92 10.94 13.38
C ASN A 149 19.31 11.48 14.70
N SER A 150 19.99 12.39 15.34
CA SER A 150 19.56 12.97 16.62
C SER A 150 18.44 14.02 16.52
N LYS A 151 18.00 14.36 15.30
CA LYS A 151 16.89 15.29 15.09
C LYS A 151 15.54 14.62 15.24
N ASP A 152 15.46 13.34 14.92
CA ASP A 152 14.24 12.55 14.99
C ASP A 152 14.10 11.94 16.38
N ARG A 153 13.19 12.49 17.18
CA ARG A 153 12.99 12.14 18.58
C ARG A 153 11.64 11.49 18.79
N GLN A 154 11.61 10.47 19.62
CA GLN A 154 10.37 9.84 20.08
C GLN A 154 10.20 10.13 21.56
N TYR A 155 8.96 10.38 21.98
CA TYR A 155 8.60 10.61 23.37
C TYR A 155 7.56 9.56 23.78
N LEU A 156 7.93 8.67 24.71
CA LEU A 156 7.03 7.71 25.31
C LEU A 156 6.50 8.25 26.63
N TYR A 157 5.21 8.53 26.69
CA TYR A 157 4.45 8.87 27.88
C TYR A 157 3.73 7.64 28.42
N SER A 158 3.54 7.59 29.72
CA SER A 158 2.82 6.49 30.36
C SER A 158 2.21 6.93 31.69
N SER A 159 1.03 6.39 32.01
CA SER A 159 0.49 6.42 33.36
C SER A 159 1.12 5.37 34.29
N LEU A 160 1.84 4.40 33.71
CA LEU A 160 2.64 3.41 34.42
C LEU A 160 4.03 3.97 34.79
N PRO A 161 4.71 3.43 35.81
CA PRO A 161 6.03 3.90 36.20
C PRO A 161 7.08 3.70 35.11
N LEU A 162 7.63 4.80 34.57
CA LEU A 162 8.58 4.80 33.43
C LEU A 162 9.84 3.97 33.73
N HIS A 163 10.35 3.99 34.97
CA HIS A 163 11.51 3.20 35.35
C HIS A 163 11.27 1.69 35.22
N LYS A 164 10.02 1.19 35.47
CA LYS A 164 9.69 -0.21 35.27
C LYS A 164 9.67 -0.61 33.79
N ILE A 165 9.29 0.32 32.92
CA ILE A 165 9.33 0.11 31.46
C ILE A 165 10.79 -0.02 30.99
N LEU A 166 11.65 0.91 31.40
CA LEU A 166 13.07 0.91 31.01
C LEU A 166 13.84 -0.29 31.54
N GLU A 167 13.52 -0.72 32.76
CA GLU A 167 14.19 -1.84 33.42
C GLU A 167 13.51 -3.18 33.13
N GLN A 168 12.46 -3.19 32.29
CA GLN A 168 11.64 -4.37 31.92
C GLN A 168 11.16 -5.14 33.18
N LYS A 169 10.79 -4.40 34.22
CA LYS A 169 10.27 -4.97 35.47
C LYS A 169 8.79 -5.28 35.39
N GLU A 170 8.36 -6.25 36.19
CA GLU A 170 6.95 -6.61 36.33
C GLU A 170 6.08 -5.43 36.76
N ILE A 171 4.98 -5.24 36.06
CA ILE A 171 3.93 -4.25 36.31
C ILE A 171 2.67 -4.99 36.72
N ILE A 172 1.98 -4.49 37.73
CA ILE A 172 0.68 -4.97 38.21
C ILE A 172 -0.37 -3.98 37.74
N LEU A 173 -1.35 -4.45 36.96
CA LEU A 173 -2.42 -3.62 36.45
C LEU A 173 -3.57 -3.53 37.47
N ALA A 174 -3.64 -2.42 38.20
CA ALA A 174 -4.68 -2.16 39.22
C ALA A 174 -5.93 -1.47 38.63
N LYS A 175 -5.77 -0.71 37.54
CA LYS A 175 -6.81 0.05 36.85
C LYS A 175 -6.44 0.17 35.36
N ASP A 176 -7.28 0.83 34.57
CA ASP A 176 -6.95 1.18 33.19
C ASP A 176 -5.76 2.13 33.14
N GLU A 177 -4.82 1.86 32.25
CA GLU A 177 -3.59 2.60 32.06
C GLU A 177 -3.35 2.88 30.58
N PHE A 178 -2.35 3.69 30.23
CA PHE A 178 -2.03 3.99 28.84
C PHE A 178 -0.51 4.12 28.59
N LEU A 179 -0.19 3.98 27.30
CA LEU A 179 1.09 4.32 26.71
C LEU A 179 0.82 5.19 25.47
N LEU A 180 1.54 6.29 25.33
CA LEU A 180 1.49 7.17 24.17
C LEU A 180 2.91 7.38 23.65
N LEU A 181 3.14 7.00 22.40
CA LEU A 181 4.36 7.29 21.68
C LEU A 181 4.10 8.43 20.68
N SER A 182 4.81 9.56 20.81
CA SER A 182 4.77 10.69 19.87
C SER A 182 6.12 10.92 19.20
N TYR A 183 6.11 11.60 18.04
CA TYR A 183 7.29 11.89 17.24
C TYR A 183 7.50 13.40 17.13
N ASN A 184 8.70 13.85 17.50
CA ASN A 184 9.21 15.24 17.47
C ASN A 184 8.38 16.29 18.22
N GLU A 185 7.16 15.98 18.61
CA GLU A 185 6.27 16.87 19.33
C GLU A 185 6.03 16.37 20.76
N LYS A 186 6.22 17.26 21.73
CA LYS A 186 5.84 17.00 23.11
C LYS A 186 4.35 17.26 23.31
N VAL A 187 3.67 16.29 23.88
CA VAL A 187 2.21 16.31 24.05
C VAL A 187 1.85 16.77 25.46
N ILE A 188 0.96 17.74 25.60
CA ILE A 188 0.45 18.27 26.87
C ILE A 188 -1.04 18.62 26.71
N PRO A 189 -1.92 18.25 27.64
CA PRO A 189 -1.73 17.32 28.76
C PRO A 189 -1.73 15.86 28.29
N VAL A 190 -1.02 14.98 29.01
CA VAL A 190 -1.07 13.53 28.80
C VAL A 190 -1.71 12.87 30.02
N ASN A 191 -2.95 12.39 29.84
CA ASN A 191 -3.73 11.69 30.87
C ASN A 191 -4.73 10.74 30.24
N ILE A 192 -5.39 9.94 31.05
CA ILE A 192 -6.35 8.92 30.61
C ILE A 192 -7.60 9.53 29.95
N GLU A 193 -7.99 10.73 30.34
CA GLU A 193 -9.15 11.43 29.76
C GLU A 193 -8.85 11.85 28.31
N ARG A 194 -7.64 12.35 28.05
CA ARG A 194 -7.19 12.63 26.69
C ARG A 194 -7.22 11.35 25.84
N GLU A 195 -6.69 10.26 26.35
CA GLU A 195 -6.67 9.00 25.60
C GLU A 195 -8.07 8.53 25.22
N LYS A 196 -8.99 8.55 26.17
CA LYS A 196 -10.41 8.21 25.91
C LYS A 196 -11.04 9.14 24.87
N LEU A 197 -10.72 10.42 24.90
CA LEU A 197 -11.22 11.39 23.93
C LEU A 197 -10.68 11.11 22.53
N GLU A 198 -9.37 10.87 22.40
CA GLU A 198 -8.73 10.54 21.11
C GLU A 198 -9.24 9.20 20.56
N TYR A 199 -9.46 8.21 21.42
CA TYR A 199 -10.11 6.96 21.04
C TYR A 199 -11.52 7.20 20.48
N CYS A 200 -12.38 7.93 21.19
CA CYS A 200 -13.75 8.19 20.75
C CYS A 200 -13.79 8.95 19.42
N ARG A 201 -12.95 9.97 19.25
CA ARG A 201 -12.86 10.74 17.99
C ARG A 201 -12.41 9.86 16.82
N THR A 202 -11.41 9.02 17.04
CA THR A 202 -10.89 8.09 16.04
C THR A 202 -11.93 7.02 15.69
N LEU A 203 -12.63 6.50 16.69
CA LEU A 203 -13.74 5.56 16.51
C LEU A 203 -14.83 6.16 15.60
N VAL A 204 -15.30 7.36 15.92
CA VAL A 204 -16.33 8.07 15.14
C VAL A 204 -15.86 8.34 13.70
N TYR A 205 -14.58 8.68 13.50
CA TYR A 205 -14.02 8.88 12.16
C TYR A 205 -14.14 7.61 11.30
N TRP A 206 -13.73 6.46 11.82
CA TRP A 206 -13.79 5.20 11.08
C TRP A 206 -15.22 4.75 10.84
N LEU A 207 -16.11 4.85 11.84
CA LEU A 207 -17.52 4.52 11.69
C LEU A 207 -18.21 5.38 10.62
N ASN A 208 -17.96 6.69 10.62
CA ASN A 208 -18.49 7.60 9.60
C ASN A 208 -17.95 7.29 8.19
N TRP A 209 -16.74 6.76 8.11
CA TRP A 209 -16.16 6.39 6.82
C TRP A 209 -16.80 5.09 6.30
N THR A 210 -16.92 4.07 7.14
CA THR A 210 -17.50 2.77 6.76
C THR A 210 -19.00 2.83 6.49
N ASP A 211 -19.72 3.73 7.16
CA ASP A 211 -21.17 3.93 6.93
C ASP A 211 -21.49 4.39 5.49
N ARG A 212 -20.56 5.07 4.84
CA ARG A 212 -20.67 5.50 3.44
C ARG A 212 -20.41 4.40 2.42
N THR A 213 -19.91 3.25 2.85
CA THR A 213 -19.55 2.14 1.97
C THR A 213 -20.81 1.42 1.48
N LYS A 214 -20.90 1.18 0.17
CA LYS A 214 -21.94 0.35 -0.42
C LYS A 214 -21.95 -1.02 0.24
N LYS A 215 -23.12 -1.49 0.66
CA LYS A 215 -23.30 -2.82 1.26
C LYS A 215 -23.59 -3.85 0.16
N PHE A 216 -23.08 -5.06 0.39
CA PHE A 216 -23.23 -6.21 -0.50
C PHE A 216 -24.07 -7.28 0.19
N THR A 217 -24.60 -8.21 -0.58
CA THR A 217 -25.43 -9.31 -0.06
C THR A 217 -24.58 -10.40 0.63
N VAL A 218 -23.29 -10.50 0.27
CA VAL A 218 -22.35 -11.51 0.77
C VAL A 218 -20.99 -10.89 1.04
N TYR A 219 -20.20 -11.47 1.94
CA TYR A 219 -18.81 -11.13 2.24
C TYR A 219 -18.59 -9.68 2.74
N ASN A 220 -19.60 -9.03 3.31
CA ASN A 220 -19.48 -7.63 3.75
C ASN A 220 -18.29 -7.39 4.70
N ASP A 221 -18.08 -8.26 5.70
CA ASP A 221 -17.01 -8.10 6.68
C ASP A 221 -15.62 -8.15 6.03
N VAL A 222 -15.42 -9.07 5.09
CA VAL A 222 -14.15 -9.21 4.37
C VAL A 222 -13.91 -8.04 3.42
N ILE A 223 -14.96 -7.62 2.70
CA ILE A 223 -14.92 -6.46 1.81
C ILE A 223 -14.60 -5.20 2.62
N GLU A 224 -15.35 -4.94 3.70
CA GLU A 224 -15.14 -3.77 4.54
C GLU A 224 -13.74 -3.74 5.15
N ARG A 225 -13.23 -4.88 5.66
CA ARG A 225 -11.85 -4.97 6.17
C ARG A 225 -10.82 -4.65 5.09
N SER A 226 -11.01 -5.14 3.86
CA SER A 226 -10.14 -4.84 2.73
C SER A 226 -10.15 -3.35 2.37
N LEU A 227 -11.34 -2.75 2.36
CA LEU A 227 -11.51 -1.32 2.08
C LEU A 227 -10.89 -0.42 3.15
N LEU A 228 -10.99 -0.80 4.43
CA LEU A 228 -10.33 -0.10 5.52
C LEU A 228 -8.80 -0.13 5.38
N VAL A 229 -8.23 -1.22 4.85
CA VAL A 229 -6.80 -1.30 4.54
C VAL A 229 -6.44 -0.38 3.37
N LEU A 230 -7.20 -0.42 2.26
CA LEU A 230 -6.98 0.48 1.12
C LEU A 230 -7.09 1.95 1.52
N LYS A 231 -8.09 2.27 2.36
CA LYS A 231 -8.23 3.62 2.92
C LYS A 231 -7.03 4.03 3.75
N LEU A 232 -6.52 3.13 4.59
CA LEU A 232 -5.36 3.38 5.44
C LEU A 232 -4.12 3.68 4.60
N MET A 233 -3.90 2.95 3.49
CA MET A 233 -2.78 3.15 2.56
C MET A 233 -2.96 4.36 1.63
N SER A 234 -4.12 5.02 1.64
CA SER A 234 -4.33 6.27 0.90
C SER A 234 -3.83 7.46 1.72
N PHE A 235 -2.68 8.01 1.31
CA PHE A 235 -2.09 9.18 1.96
C PHE A 235 -3.02 10.39 1.86
N TYR A 236 -2.90 11.35 2.78
CA TYR A 236 -3.87 12.45 2.90
C TYR A 236 -3.98 13.33 1.64
N ASN A 237 -2.93 13.42 0.83
CA ASN A 237 -2.93 14.20 -0.42
C ASN A 237 -3.53 13.44 -1.62
N GLY A 238 -3.83 12.15 -1.47
CA GLY A 238 -4.40 11.30 -2.50
C GLY A 238 -3.46 10.25 -3.07
N ALA A 239 -2.15 10.28 -2.80
CA ALA A 239 -1.24 9.19 -3.17
C ALA A 239 -1.69 7.88 -2.52
N VAL A 240 -1.56 6.77 -3.22
CA VAL A 240 -1.87 5.42 -2.69
C VAL A 240 -0.61 4.58 -2.75
N LEU A 241 -0.23 4.03 -1.60
CA LEU A 241 0.96 3.18 -1.49
C LEU A 241 0.66 1.77 -2.00
N ALA A 242 1.66 1.14 -2.64
CA ALA A 242 1.57 -0.28 -2.98
C ALA A 242 1.63 -1.19 -1.74
N ALA A 243 2.44 -0.82 -0.73
CA ALA A 243 2.43 -1.44 0.60
C ALA A 243 2.94 -0.46 1.68
N ILE A 244 2.71 -0.79 2.95
CA ILE A 244 3.22 -0.02 4.10
C ILE A 244 4.60 -0.49 4.58
N THR A 245 5.15 -1.52 3.95
CA THR A 245 6.40 -2.18 4.34
C THR A 245 7.43 -2.15 3.23
N THR A 246 8.70 -2.39 3.59
CA THR A 246 9.77 -2.71 2.66
C THR A 246 10.25 -4.14 2.85
N SER A 247 10.85 -4.70 1.80
CA SER A 247 11.73 -5.89 1.83
C SER A 247 11.12 -7.16 2.43
N LEU A 248 9.80 -7.32 2.36
CA LEU A 248 9.17 -8.61 2.59
C LEU A 248 9.33 -9.46 1.33
N PRO A 249 9.87 -10.70 1.42
CA PRO A 249 10.17 -11.51 0.26
C PRO A 249 8.92 -12.19 -0.31
N GLU A 250 8.88 -12.39 -1.63
CA GLU A 250 7.90 -13.26 -2.27
C GLU A 250 8.04 -14.70 -1.77
N THR A 251 9.27 -15.15 -1.61
CA THR A 251 9.60 -16.46 -1.04
C THR A 251 10.67 -16.29 0.03
N ILE A 252 10.46 -16.88 1.21
CA ILE A 252 11.38 -16.77 2.34
C ILE A 252 12.76 -17.29 1.94
N GLY A 253 13.79 -16.49 2.21
CA GLY A 253 15.20 -16.78 1.89
C GLY A 253 15.63 -16.29 0.51
N GLU A 254 14.71 -15.83 -0.34
CA GLU A 254 15.01 -15.32 -1.68
C GLU A 254 15.19 -13.79 -1.74
N VAL A 255 15.67 -13.32 -2.88
CA VAL A 255 16.09 -11.92 -3.12
C VAL A 255 14.98 -11.03 -3.68
N ARG A 256 13.81 -11.61 -4.02
CA ARG A 256 12.64 -10.87 -4.53
C ARG A 256 11.94 -10.14 -3.40
N ASN A 257 12.48 -9.01 -3.01
CA ASN A 257 11.96 -8.16 -1.95
C ASN A 257 12.31 -6.70 -2.27
N TRP A 258 11.32 -5.80 -2.19
CA TRP A 258 11.44 -4.43 -2.66
C TRP A 258 10.83 -3.48 -1.64
N ASP A 259 11.15 -2.19 -1.76
CA ASP A 259 10.44 -1.14 -1.04
C ASP A 259 9.17 -0.75 -1.80
N TYR A 260 8.02 -1.05 -1.25
CA TYR A 260 6.71 -0.78 -1.84
C TYR A 260 5.99 0.42 -1.20
N ARG A 261 6.67 1.23 -0.38
CA ARG A 261 6.09 2.39 0.32
C ARG A 261 5.92 3.63 -0.57
N PHE A 262 5.73 3.41 -1.87
CA PHE A 262 5.60 4.44 -2.90
C PHE A 262 4.29 4.28 -3.67
N CYS A 263 3.96 5.29 -4.46
CA CYS A 263 2.75 5.35 -5.27
C CYS A 263 3.04 4.95 -6.72
N TRP A 264 2.73 3.70 -7.10
CA TRP A 264 2.66 3.29 -8.50
C TRP A 264 1.35 3.78 -9.11
N LEU A 265 1.41 4.37 -10.31
CA LEU A 265 0.20 4.86 -10.99
C LEU A 265 -0.78 3.72 -11.32
N ARG A 266 -0.27 2.55 -11.71
CA ARG A 266 -1.06 1.33 -11.97
C ARG A 266 -1.83 0.90 -10.73
N ASP A 267 -1.12 0.62 -9.65
CA ASP A 267 -1.67 0.07 -8.39
C ASP A 267 -2.65 1.05 -7.73
N ALA A 268 -2.28 2.33 -7.74
CA ALA A 268 -3.12 3.41 -7.25
C ALA A 268 -4.40 3.54 -8.07
N SER A 269 -4.32 3.46 -9.41
CA SER A 269 -5.50 3.56 -10.29
C SER A 269 -6.49 2.43 -10.01
N MET A 270 -6.04 1.18 -9.91
CA MET A 270 -6.90 0.02 -9.58
C MET A 270 -7.53 0.14 -8.18
N SER A 271 -6.75 0.59 -7.20
CA SER A 271 -7.24 0.78 -5.82
C SER A 271 -8.29 1.88 -5.73
N ILE A 272 -8.04 3.00 -6.41
CA ILE A 272 -8.97 4.14 -6.43
C ILE A 272 -10.23 3.82 -7.24
N GLU A 273 -10.11 3.09 -8.34
CA GLU A 273 -11.28 2.60 -9.09
C GLU A 273 -12.19 1.77 -8.19
N THR A 274 -11.63 0.83 -7.42
CA THR A 274 -12.39 0.03 -6.45
C THR A 274 -13.09 0.91 -5.42
N LEU A 275 -12.38 1.84 -4.78
CA LEU A 275 -12.96 2.78 -3.81
C LEU A 275 -14.07 3.66 -4.43
N PHE A 276 -13.88 4.07 -5.67
CA PHE A 276 -14.84 4.90 -6.40
C PHE A 276 -16.15 4.15 -6.70
N GLN A 277 -16.06 2.91 -7.18
CA GLN A 277 -17.22 2.07 -7.53
C GLN A 277 -18.10 1.73 -6.32
N ILE A 278 -17.55 1.75 -5.12
CA ILE A 278 -18.26 1.45 -3.87
C ILE A 278 -18.69 2.68 -3.09
N GLY A 279 -18.58 3.89 -3.67
CA GLY A 279 -19.12 5.13 -3.14
C GLY A 279 -18.12 6.10 -2.51
N HIS A 280 -16.82 5.77 -2.45
CA HIS A 280 -15.79 6.66 -1.89
C HIS A 280 -15.22 7.63 -2.94
N VAL A 281 -16.09 8.43 -3.53
CA VAL A 281 -15.77 9.36 -4.64
C VAL A 281 -14.69 10.40 -4.28
N GLU A 282 -14.61 10.79 -3.02
CA GLU A 282 -13.59 11.75 -2.56
C GLU A 282 -12.17 11.19 -2.64
N ALA A 283 -12.01 9.86 -2.57
CA ALA A 283 -10.72 9.21 -2.79
C ALA A 283 -10.23 9.43 -4.23
N ALA A 284 -11.12 9.25 -5.21
CA ALA A 284 -10.81 9.51 -6.62
C ALA A 284 -10.47 10.98 -6.87
N ARG A 285 -11.24 11.91 -6.28
CA ARG A 285 -10.96 13.35 -6.42
C ARG A 285 -9.59 13.75 -5.88
N ARG A 286 -9.20 13.23 -4.72
CA ARG A 286 -7.87 13.49 -4.13
C ARG A 286 -6.76 12.88 -4.95
N PHE A 287 -6.94 11.66 -5.44
CA PHE A 287 -5.95 11.02 -6.31
C PHE A 287 -5.77 11.80 -7.62
N MET A 288 -6.86 12.26 -8.26
CA MET A 288 -6.75 13.10 -9.46
C MET A 288 -5.97 14.40 -9.20
N ARG A 289 -6.21 15.06 -8.06
CA ARG A 289 -5.42 16.25 -7.67
C ARG A 289 -3.94 15.90 -7.43
N PHE A 290 -3.64 14.76 -6.81
CA PHE A 290 -2.27 14.29 -6.64
C PHE A 290 -1.58 14.07 -7.99
N VAL A 291 -2.24 13.36 -8.91
CA VAL A 291 -1.73 13.12 -10.26
C VAL A 291 -1.51 14.44 -11.00
N GLN A 292 -2.50 15.35 -11.00
CA GLN A 292 -2.38 16.67 -11.62
C GLN A 292 -1.18 17.44 -11.06
N SER A 293 -1.05 17.54 -9.72
CA SER A 293 0.06 18.26 -9.09
C SER A 293 1.43 17.67 -9.40
N THR A 294 1.50 16.36 -9.62
CA THR A 294 2.74 15.64 -9.95
C THR A 294 3.12 15.82 -11.42
N PHE A 295 2.12 16.00 -12.31
CA PHE A 295 2.33 16.12 -13.77
C PHE A 295 2.50 17.55 -14.28
N VAL A 296 2.11 18.57 -13.54
CA VAL A 296 2.17 19.98 -13.93
C VAL A 296 3.59 20.54 -14.09
N SER A 297 4.61 19.90 -13.58
CA SER A 297 6.01 20.31 -13.78
C SER A 297 6.61 20.04 -15.18
N GLN A 298 5.88 19.79 -16.11
CA GLN A 298 5.67 20.03 -17.56
C GLN A 298 6.72 19.68 -18.62
N HIS A 299 7.94 19.35 -18.37
CA HIS A 299 8.87 19.00 -19.45
C HIS A 299 9.57 17.66 -19.28
N ASP A 300 9.27 16.97 -18.20
CA ASP A 300 9.87 15.69 -17.89
C ASP A 300 9.00 14.52 -18.36
N THR A 301 9.65 13.43 -18.71
CA THR A 301 8.99 12.15 -18.96
C THR A 301 8.19 11.70 -17.76
N TYR A 302 6.98 11.19 -17.99
CA TYR A 302 6.18 10.58 -16.94
C TYR A 302 6.89 9.35 -16.36
N GLN A 303 6.85 9.22 -15.01
CA GLN A 303 7.33 8.05 -14.32
C GLN A 303 6.15 7.13 -13.96
N ILE A 304 6.45 5.85 -13.78
CA ILE A 304 5.47 4.85 -13.40
C ILE A 304 5.10 4.92 -11.92
N MET A 305 5.99 5.49 -11.11
CA MET A 305 5.85 5.60 -9.66
C MET A 305 6.46 6.89 -9.13
N TYR A 306 5.94 7.32 -7.99
CA TYR A 306 6.34 8.55 -7.30
C TYR A 306 6.41 8.31 -5.80
N GLY A 307 7.15 9.15 -5.09
CA GLY A 307 7.05 9.24 -3.64
C GLY A 307 5.66 9.71 -3.20
N ILE A 308 5.34 9.54 -1.93
CA ILE A 308 4.00 9.87 -1.41
C ILE A 308 3.65 11.37 -1.48
N ARG A 309 4.64 12.23 -1.68
CA ARG A 309 4.47 13.69 -1.88
C ARG A 309 4.79 14.11 -3.32
N GLY A 310 4.90 13.15 -4.25
CA GLY A 310 5.23 13.40 -5.65
C GLY A 310 6.74 13.42 -5.95
N GLU A 311 7.58 12.94 -5.03
CA GLU A 311 9.02 12.85 -5.25
C GLU A 311 9.32 11.94 -6.45
N ARG A 312 10.19 12.41 -7.32
CA ARG A 312 10.58 11.70 -8.56
C ARG A 312 11.81 10.82 -8.38
N LYS A 313 12.71 11.16 -7.46
CA LYS A 313 13.95 10.42 -7.22
C LYS A 313 13.79 9.49 -6.02
N LEU A 314 13.74 8.20 -6.29
CA LEU A 314 13.49 7.15 -5.29
C LEU A 314 14.68 6.18 -5.23
N THR A 315 15.89 6.71 -5.11
CA THR A 315 17.14 5.94 -5.16
C THR A 315 17.13 4.74 -4.22
N GLU A 316 17.34 3.56 -4.78
CA GLU A 316 17.45 2.31 -4.03
C GLU A 316 18.77 2.26 -3.25
N VAL A 317 18.70 1.93 -1.96
CA VAL A 317 19.85 1.77 -1.07
C VAL A 317 19.69 0.48 -0.28
N ILE A 318 20.76 -0.31 -0.21
CA ILE A 318 20.80 -1.55 0.57
C ILE A 318 21.19 -1.26 2.03
N LEU A 319 20.38 -1.76 2.96
CA LEU A 319 20.65 -1.74 4.40
C LEU A 319 21.34 -3.05 4.82
N GLY A 320 22.63 -3.17 4.52
CA GLY A 320 23.38 -4.41 4.69
C GLY A 320 23.56 -4.90 6.15
N HIS A 321 23.27 -4.03 7.13
CA HIS A 321 23.35 -4.37 8.56
C HIS A 321 22.11 -5.12 9.07
N LEU A 322 20.99 -5.11 8.34
CA LEU A 322 19.76 -5.85 8.67
C LEU A 322 19.76 -7.21 7.98
N SER A 323 19.24 -8.22 8.67
CA SER A 323 19.18 -9.60 8.19
C SER A 323 18.09 -9.86 7.14
N GLY A 324 17.07 -9.00 7.08
CA GLY A 324 15.85 -9.22 6.30
C GLY A 324 14.87 -10.20 6.97
N TYR A 325 13.61 -10.16 6.57
CA TYR A 325 12.58 -11.06 7.10
C TYR A 325 13.01 -12.51 6.96
N LYS A 326 13.22 -13.20 8.10
CA LYS A 326 13.71 -14.58 8.16
C LYS A 326 14.96 -14.83 7.30
N ASN A 327 15.91 -13.90 7.38
CA ASN A 327 17.16 -13.89 6.62
C ASN A 327 17.00 -13.73 5.10
N SER A 328 15.91 -13.14 4.64
CA SER A 328 15.67 -12.82 3.23
C SER A 328 16.32 -11.49 2.88
N ARG A 329 17.55 -11.54 2.41
CA ARG A 329 18.35 -10.38 1.99
C ARG A 329 18.17 -10.10 0.49
N PRO A 330 18.49 -8.84 0.07
CA PRO A 330 18.88 -7.67 0.85
C PRO A 330 17.66 -6.92 1.43
N VAL A 331 17.86 -6.15 2.51
CA VAL A 331 16.90 -5.14 2.93
C VAL A 331 17.15 -3.87 2.13
N ARG A 332 16.11 -3.29 1.52
CA ARG A 332 16.18 -2.13 0.64
C ARG A 332 15.32 -0.99 1.16
N ILE A 333 15.73 0.24 0.87
CA ILE A 333 14.91 1.45 0.92
C ILE A 333 15.06 2.18 -0.40
N GLY A 334 13.99 2.86 -0.87
CA GLY A 334 13.94 3.33 -2.24
C GLY A 334 13.66 2.17 -3.22
N ASN A 335 13.44 2.48 -4.49
CA ASN A 335 13.15 1.46 -5.50
C ASN A 335 13.55 1.94 -6.90
N ASP A 336 14.53 1.28 -7.51
CA ASP A 336 15.09 1.65 -8.81
C ASP A 336 14.12 1.48 -9.99
N ALA A 337 12.97 0.86 -9.79
CA ALA A 337 11.93 0.78 -10.82
C ALA A 337 11.43 2.18 -11.26
N TYR A 338 11.68 3.23 -10.48
CA TYR A 338 11.29 4.59 -10.87
C TYR A 338 11.95 5.08 -12.17
N HIS A 339 13.03 4.46 -12.60
CA HIS A 339 13.70 4.73 -13.89
C HIS A 339 13.11 3.93 -15.06
N GLN A 340 12.25 2.94 -14.79
CA GLN A 340 11.76 2.04 -15.84
C GLN A 340 10.72 2.72 -16.72
N LEU A 341 10.72 2.35 -18.00
CA LEU A 341 9.59 2.57 -18.89
C LEU A 341 8.64 1.37 -18.75
N GLN A 342 7.40 1.61 -18.34
CA GLN A 342 6.32 0.62 -18.27
C GLN A 342 5.08 1.21 -18.94
N ASN A 343 4.87 0.84 -20.18
CA ASN A 343 3.84 1.43 -21.03
C ASN A 343 2.40 1.05 -20.62
N ASP A 344 2.23 0.00 -19.80
CA ASP A 344 0.94 -0.42 -19.28
C ASP A 344 0.32 0.58 -18.30
N SER A 345 1.15 1.29 -17.51
CA SER A 345 0.70 2.16 -16.41
C SER A 345 -0.29 3.23 -16.86
N PHE A 346 -0.12 3.77 -18.07
CA PHE A 346 -1.01 4.81 -18.60
C PHE A 346 -2.40 4.29 -18.97
N GLY A 347 -2.52 3.01 -19.31
CA GLY A 347 -3.81 2.40 -19.60
C GLY A 347 -4.72 2.37 -18.37
N TYR A 348 -4.18 1.96 -17.22
CA TYR A 348 -4.92 1.94 -15.95
C TYR A 348 -5.31 3.35 -15.51
N LEU A 349 -4.39 4.32 -15.60
CA LEU A 349 -4.67 5.70 -15.26
C LEU A 349 -5.75 6.31 -16.18
N MET A 350 -5.64 6.10 -17.49
CA MET A 350 -6.61 6.63 -18.46
C MET A 350 -7.99 5.99 -18.32
N ASP A 351 -8.08 4.72 -17.93
CA ASP A 351 -9.36 4.08 -17.65
C ASP A 351 -10.04 4.71 -16.43
N LEU A 352 -9.30 4.95 -15.34
CA LEU A 352 -9.81 5.66 -14.17
C LEU A 352 -10.22 7.10 -14.50
N ILE A 353 -9.42 7.84 -15.29
CA ILE A 353 -9.76 9.19 -15.74
C ILE A 353 -11.06 9.19 -16.56
N TYR A 354 -11.25 8.22 -17.46
CA TYR A 354 -12.48 8.09 -18.23
C TYR A 354 -13.70 7.84 -17.35
N GLN A 355 -13.60 6.95 -16.35
CA GLN A 355 -14.66 6.72 -15.38
C GLN A 355 -14.96 7.98 -14.57
N TYR A 356 -13.93 8.72 -14.17
CA TYR A 356 -14.08 10.00 -13.47
C TYR A 356 -14.87 11.01 -14.30
N TYR A 357 -14.53 11.21 -15.58
CA TYR A 357 -15.29 12.08 -16.49
C TYR A 357 -16.76 11.68 -16.64
N ARG A 358 -17.03 10.37 -16.64
CA ARG A 358 -18.41 9.87 -16.80
C ARG A 358 -19.29 10.05 -15.57
N LEU A 359 -18.72 9.97 -14.40
CA LEU A 359 -19.49 9.79 -13.15
C LEU A 359 -19.38 10.98 -12.21
N MET A 360 -18.41 11.86 -12.41
CA MET A 360 -18.16 13.00 -11.54
C MET A 360 -18.37 14.31 -12.31
N PRO A 361 -19.44 15.07 -12.00
CA PRO A 361 -19.57 16.43 -12.53
C PRO A 361 -18.47 17.30 -11.89
N GLY A 362 -17.57 17.82 -12.71
CA GLY A 362 -16.56 18.80 -12.31
C GLY A 362 -16.98 20.22 -12.65
N THR A 363 -16.24 21.21 -12.13
CA THR A 363 -16.27 22.57 -12.65
C THR A 363 -15.66 22.60 -14.05
N LEU A 364 -15.93 23.67 -14.81
CA LEU A 364 -15.33 23.83 -16.15
C LEU A 364 -13.79 23.81 -16.07
N ASP A 365 -13.23 24.51 -15.08
CA ASP A 365 -11.78 24.58 -14.87
C ASP A 365 -11.18 23.17 -14.57
N GLU A 366 -11.81 22.39 -13.69
CA GLU A 366 -11.39 21.02 -13.40
C GLU A 366 -11.42 20.12 -14.65
N VAL A 367 -12.42 20.29 -15.51
CA VAL A 367 -12.55 19.55 -16.77
C VAL A 367 -11.46 19.96 -17.76
N GLU A 368 -11.15 21.25 -17.88
CA GLU A 368 -10.10 21.74 -18.77
C GLU A 368 -8.69 21.32 -18.31
N ASP A 369 -8.38 21.48 -17.03
CA ASP A 369 -7.10 21.04 -16.45
C ASP A 369 -6.86 19.54 -16.69
N MET A 370 -7.90 18.74 -16.45
CA MET A 370 -7.82 17.30 -16.68
C MET A 370 -7.69 16.97 -18.18
N TRP A 371 -8.32 17.75 -19.07
CA TRP A 371 -8.16 17.60 -20.51
C TRP A 371 -6.72 17.85 -20.99
N GLU A 372 -6.05 18.87 -20.43
CA GLU A 372 -4.63 19.11 -20.72
C GLU A 372 -3.75 17.91 -20.31
N MET A 373 -4.02 17.34 -19.13
CA MET A 373 -3.35 16.14 -18.65
C MET A 373 -3.58 14.94 -19.60
N VAL A 374 -4.83 14.71 -20.03
CA VAL A 374 -5.18 13.64 -20.97
C VAL A 374 -4.39 13.79 -22.29
N LYS A 375 -4.34 15.01 -22.85
CA LYS A 375 -3.57 15.27 -24.08
C LYS A 375 -2.09 14.97 -23.91
N SER A 376 -1.54 15.37 -22.78
CA SER A 376 -0.12 15.14 -22.47
C SER A 376 0.20 13.65 -22.33
N ILE A 377 -0.58 12.90 -21.54
CA ILE A 377 -0.44 11.46 -21.40
C ILE A 377 -0.49 10.76 -22.75
N LEU A 378 -1.52 11.05 -23.56
CA LEU A 378 -1.72 10.35 -24.83
C LEU A 378 -0.68 10.74 -25.89
N THR A 379 -0.08 11.93 -25.81
CA THR A 379 1.06 12.28 -26.64
C THR A 379 2.26 11.38 -26.36
N ASN A 380 2.54 11.11 -25.08
CA ASN A 380 3.61 10.19 -24.70
C ASN A 380 3.27 8.74 -25.11
N VAL A 381 2.05 8.28 -24.85
CA VAL A 381 1.61 6.94 -25.26
C VAL A 381 1.80 6.70 -26.76
N MET A 382 1.44 7.66 -27.62
CA MET A 382 1.61 7.55 -29.08
C MET A 382 3.08 7.42 -29.51
N ILE A 383 4.02 7.92 -28.72
CA ILE A 383 5.46 7.82 -28.99
C ILE A 383 6.00 6.50 -28.41
N ASP A 384 5.66 6.20 -27.17
CA ASP A 384 6.32 5.18 -26.37
C ASP A 384 5.78 3.77 -26.61
N TRP A 385 4.54 3.59 -27.09
CA TRP A 385 4.02 2.27 -27.38
C TRP A 385 4.87 1.49 -28.42
N LYS A 386 5.62 2.19 -29.26
CA LYS A 386 6.51 1.61 -30.29
C LYS A 386 7.83 1.10 -29.71
N LYS A 387 8.17 1.52 -28.49
CA LYS A 387 9.40 1.14 -27.81
C LYS A 387 9.20 -0.16 -27.02
N PRO A 388 10.29 -0.92 -26.81
CA PRO A 388 10.29 -1.97 -25.79
C PRO A 388 10.19 -1.34 -24.40
N ASP A 389 9.61 -2.09 -23.44
CA ASP A 389 9.44 -1.64 -22.06
C ASP A 389 9.75 -2.76 -21.06
N LYS A 390 9.49 -2.55 -19.76
CA LYS A 390 9.75 -3.53 -18.71
C LYS A 390 8.51 -4.36 -18.32
N GLY A 391 7.35 -3.98 -18.87
CA GLY A 391 6.06 -4.64 -18.61
C GLY A 391 5.57 -4.47 -17.18
N ILE A 392 4.40 -5.01 -16.92
CA ILE A 392 3.72 -4.96 -15.61
C ILE A 392 4.54 -5.62 -14.50
N TRP A 393 5.40 -6.58 -14.83
CA TRP A 393 6.19 -7.37 -13.86
C TRP A 393 7.56 -6.76 -13.54
N GLU A 394 7.86 -5.57 -14.06
CA GLU A 394 9.05 -4.77 -13.73
C GLU A 394 10.37 -5.50 -13.99
N ILE A 395 10.46 -6.21 -15.13
CA ILE A 395 11.66 -6.96 -15.49
C ILE A 395 12.88 -6.03 -15.52
N ARG A 396 13.95 -6.40 -14.83
CA ARG A 396 15.17 -5.58 -14.72
C ARG A 396 16.14 -5.77 -15.89
N GLY A 397 16.06 -6.88 -16.65
CA GLY A 397 16.81 -7.15 -17.86
C GLY A 397 16.52 -6.17 -19.00
N GLU A 398 16.78 -6.55 -20.25
CA GLU A 398 16.49 -5.73 -21.41
C GLU A 398 14.97 -5.53 -21.61
N GLY A 399 14.58 -4.34 -22.10
CA GLY A 399 13.19 -4.06 -22.44
C GLY A 399 12.69 -4.93 -23.58
N GLN A 400 11.42 -5.34 -23.51
CA GLN A 400 10.79 -6.19 -24.51
C GLN A 400 9.45 -5.58 -24.97
N HIS A 401 8.90 -6.09 -26.08
CA HIS A 401 7.56 -5.71 -26.54
C HIS A 401 6.51 -6.59 -25.87
N PHE A 402 6.15 -6.27 -24.62
CA PHE A 402 5.11 -6.98 -23.88
C PHE A 402 3.73 -6.77 -24.52
N VAL A 403 3.01 -7.86 -24.76
CA VAL A 403 1.66 -7.81 -25.34
C VAL A 403 0.71 -7.05 -24.41
N SER A 404 0.76 -7.32 -23.11
CA SER A 404 -0.05 -6.61 -22.11
C SER A 404 0.21 -5.08 -22.11
N SER A 405 1.47 -4.65 -22.21
CA SER A 405 1.80 -3.22 -22.31
C SER A 405 1.19 -2.57 -23.54
N LYS A 406 1.24 -3.25 -24.69
CA LYS A 406 0.63 -2.72 -25.93
C LYS A 406 -0.90 -2.66 -25.83
N VAL A 407 -1.51 -3.69 -25.21
CA VAL A 407 -2.96 -3.69 -24.90
C VAL A 407 -3.33 -2.48 -24.04
N MET A 408 -2.57 -2.20 -22.99
CA MET A 408 -2.85 -1.05 -22.12
C MET A 408 -2.58 0.31 -22.80
N CYS A 409 -1.64 0.40 -23.74
CA CYS A 409 -1.51 1.57 -24.60
C CYS A 409 -2.74 1.77 -25.49
N TRP A 410 -3.31 0.68 -26.03
CA TRP A 410 -4.58 0.71 -26.73
C TRP A 410 -5.70 1.21 -25.83
N VAL A 411 -5.81 0.68 -24.59
CA VAL A 411 -6.79 1.13 -23.58
C VAL A 411 -6.67 2.63 -23.37
N ALA A 412 -5.45 3.16 -23.18
CA ALA A 412 -5.25 4.58 -22.97
C ALA A 412 -5.83 5.42 -24.11
N LEU A 413 -5.54 5.04 -25.37
CA LEU A 413 -6.03 5.77 -26.54
C LEU A 413 -7.54 5.61 -26.78
N ASP A 414 -8.10 4.41 -26.54
CA ASP A 414 -9.54 4.17 -26.61
C ASP A 414 -10.29 5.04 -25.59
N ARG A 415 -9.81 5.07 -24.34
CA ARG A 415 -10.41 5.91 -23.29
C ARG A 415 -10.26 7.40 -23.60
N GLY A 416 -9.12 7.82 -24.14
CA GLY A 416 -8.92 9.19 -24.61
C GLY A 416 -9.86 9.57 -25.74
N ALA A 417 -10.07 8.69 -26.72
CA ALA A 417 -11.03 8.92 -27.80
C ALA A 417 -12.47 9.06 -27.28
N ARG A 418 -12.85 8.26 -26.28
CA ARG A 418 -14.16 8.38 -25.61
C ARG A 418 -14.30 9.67 -24.80
N ILE A 419 -13.25 10.11 -24.11
CA ILE A 419 -13.22 11.41 -23.42
C ILE A 419 -13.36 12.55 -24.45
N ALA A 420 -12.62 12.48 -25.57
CA ALA A 420 -12.72 13.46 -26.65
C ALA A 420 -14.14 13.53 -27.26
N ASP A 421 -14.85 12.40 -27.33
CA ASP A 421 -16.24 12.35 -27.75
C ASP A 421 -17.17 13.06 -26.74
N LEU A 422 -17.02 12.76 -25.43
CA LEU A 422 -17.75 13.41 -24.34
C LEU A 422 -17.56 14.94 -24.33
N LEU A 423 -16.35 15.40 -24.66
CA LEU A 423 -15.99 16.83 -24.69
C LEU A 423 -16.20 17.50 -26.05
N ASN A 424 -16.82 16.80 -27.02
CA ASN A 424 -17.02 17.29 -28.40
C ASN A 424 -15.72 17.77 -29.07
N LYS A 425 -14.65 16.96 -29.02
CA LYS A 425 -13.33 17.22 -29.61
C LYS A 425 -13.05 16.26 -30.78
N PRO A 426 -13.73 16.38 -31.94
CA PRO A 426 -13.72 15.36 -33.00
C PRO A 426 -12.33 15.10 -33.62
N THR A 427 -11.47 16.10 -33.67
CA THR A 427 -10.11 15.95 -34.21
C THR A 427 -9.27 15.01 -33.34
N TYR A 428 -9.31 15.16 -32.02
CA TYR A 428 -8.61 14.30 -31.08
C TYR A 428 -9.22 12.89 -31.06
N ARG A 429 -10.56 12.78 -31.06
CA ARG A 429 -11.26 11.51 -31.15
C ARG A 429 -10.77 10.70 -32.36
N ARG A 430 -10.78 11.29 -33.56
CA ARG A 430 -10.33 10.63 -34.77
C ARG A 430 -8.87 10.19 -34.65
N ARG A 431 -7.96 11.10 -34.29
CA ARG A 431 -6.53 10.83 -34.18
C ARG A 431 -6.22 9.67 -33.24
N TRP A 432 -6.83 9.68 -32.06
CA TRP A 432 -6.60 8.64 -31.06
C TRP A 432 -7.25 7.29 -31.42
N SER A 433 -8.41 7.31 -32.06
CA SER A 433 -9.04 6.09 -32.57
C SER A 433 -8.24 5.45 -33.72
N GLU A 434 -7.66 6.25 -34.61
CA GLU A 434 -6.79 5.76 -35.69
C GLU A 434 -5.53 5.08 -35.12
N GLU A 435 -4.84 5.73 -34.18
CA GLU A 435 -3.65 5.13 -33.54
C GLU A 435 -4.02 3.88 -32.70
N ALA A 436 -5.13 3.89 -31.99
CA ALA A 436 -5.63 2.70 -31.28
C ALA A 436 -5.84 1.53 -32.25
N ALA A 437 -6.40 1.78 -33.43
CA ALA A 437 -6.57 0.74 -34.45
C ALA A 437 -5.23 0.16 -34.90
N VAL A 438 -4.21 1.01 -35.09
CA VAL A 438 -2.84 0.59 -35.44
C VAL A 438 -2.24 -0.30 -34.35
N ILE A 439 -2.38 0.08 -33.08
CA ILE A 439 -1.91 -0.75 -31.97
C ILE A 439 -2.63 -2.10 -31.96
N LYS A 440 -3.95 -2.09 -32.12
CA LYS A 440 -4.75 -3.33 -32.10
C LYS A 440 -4.30 -4.28 -33.21
N GLU A 441 -4.15 -3.80 -34.43
CA GLU A 441 -3.64 -4.60 -35.55
C GLU A 441 -2.24 -5.16 -35.25
N ASN A 442 -1.35 -4.32 -34.71
CA ASN A 442 0.00 -4.73 -34.36
C ASN A 442 0.02 -5.86 -33.31
N VAL A 443 -0.79 -5.74 -32.26
CA VAL A 443 -0.91 -6.77 -31.22
C VAL A 443 -1.49 -8.06 -31.79
N MET A 444 -2.57 -7.96 -32.58
CA MET A 444 -3.23 -9.14 -33.17
C MET A 444 -2.29 -9.90 -34.12
N LYS A 445 -1.39 -9.19 -34.82
CA LYS A 445 -0.41 -9.77 -35.75
C LYS A 445 0.81 -10.38 -35.04
N ASN A 446 1.40 -9.65 -34.10
CA ASN A 446 2.70 -10.01 -33.52
C ASN A 446 2.57 -10.77 -32.20
N GLY A 447 1.48 -10.54 -31.45
CA GLY A 447 1.23 -11.18 -30.14
C GLY A 447 0.61 -12.56 -30.24
N TRP A 448 -0.15 -12.85 -31.30
CA TRP A 448 -0.73 -14.17 -31.52
C TRP A 448 0.33 -15.13 -32.07
N LYS A 449 0.40 -16.34 -31.49
CA LYS A 449 1.31 -17.41 -31.89
C LYS A 449 0.51 -18.64 -32.33
N GLU A 450 0.61 -18.99 -33.61
CA GLU A 450 -0.13 -20.14 -34.18
C GLU A 450 0.31 -21.47 -33.55
N GLU A 451 1.60 -21.62 -33.27
CA GLU A 451 2.15 -22.82 -32.64
C GLU A 451 1.63 -23.06 -31.22
N MET A 452 1.32 -21.98 -30.48
CA MET A 452 0.76 -22.04 -29.13
C MET A 452 -0.76 -21.98 -29.13
N GLN A 453 -1.37 -21.55 -30.21
CA GLN A 453 -2.79 -21.19 -30.27
C GLN A 453 -3.18 -20.21 -29.15
N SER A 454 -2.31 -19.24 -28.85
CA SER A 454 -2.45 -18.28 -27.77
C SER A 454 -1.74 -16.97 -28.09
N PHE A 455 -2.14 -15.89 -27.42
CA PHE A 455 -1.27 -14.72 -27.29
C PHE A 455 -0.09 -15.08 -26.38
N SER A 456 1.10 -14.53 -26.70
CA SER A 456 2.33 -14.70 -25.93
C SER A 456 2.57 -13.53 -24.97
N GLN A 457 3.47 -13.70 -24.02
CA GLN A 457 3.91 -12.64 -23.09
C GLN A 457 4.51 -11.46 -23.85
N THR A 458 5.43 -11.74 -24.78
CA THR A 458 6.11 -10.73 -25.60
C THR A 458 6.05 -11.12 -27.08
N TYR A 459 6.36 -10.16 -27.96
CA TYR A 459 6.44 -10.44 -29.41
C TYR A 459 7.56 -11.42 -29.78
N GLY A 460 8.61 -11.47 -28.97
CA GLY A 460 9.81 -12.26 -29.24
C GLY A 460 9.83 -13.66 -28.65
N ASN A 461 8.85 -14.04 -27.81
CA ASN A 461 8.85 -15.33 -27.12
C ASN A 461 7.54 -16.09 -27.29
N SER A 462 7.50 -17.32 -26.79
CA SER A 462 6.34 -18.20 -26.74
C SER A 462 5.90 -18.49 -25.29
N ASP A 463 6.19 -17.58 -24.35
CA ASP A 463 5.78 -17.70 -22.96
C ASP A 463 4.36 -17.23 -22.75
N LEU A 464 3.69 -17.78 -21.73
CA LEU A 464 2.36 -17.39 -21.30
C LEU A 464 2.42 -16.41 -20.12
N ASP A 465 1.47 -15.48 -20.08
CA ASP A 465 1.38 -14.43 -19.06
C ASP A 465 -0.07 -14.22 -18.61
N ALA A 466 -0.30 -14.26 -17.31
CA ALA A 466 -1.64 -14.07 -16.74
C ALA A 466 -2.20 -12.66 -16.98
N SER A 467 -1.35 -11.64 -17.21
CA SER A 467 -1.82 -10.28 -17.53
C SER A 467 -2.64 -10.21 -18.82
N LEU A 468 -2.52 -11.19 -19.71
CA LEU A 468 -3.32 -11.29 -20.95
C LEU A 468 -4.80 -11.56 -20.68
N LEU A 469 -5.16 -12.05 -19.51
CA LEU A 469 -6.57 -12.20 -19.09
C LEU A 469 -7.29 -10.85 -19.04
N LEU A 470 -6.56 -9.73 -18.90
CA LEU A 470 -7.09 -8.37 -18.87
C LEU A 470 -7.53 -7.85 -20.26
N MET A 471 -7.23 -8.55 -21.36
CA MET A 471 -7.58 -8.10 -22.71
C MET A 471 -9.09 -7.90 -22.89
N GLU A 472 -9.90 -8.79 -22.35
CA GLU A 472 -11.37 -8.71 -22.45
C GLU A 472 -11.98 -7.70 -21.48
N PRO A 473 -11.66 -7.70 -20.16
CA PRO A 473 -12.24 -6.74 -19.21
C PRO A 473 -12.02 -5.27 -19.61
N TYR A 474 -10.90 -4.95 -20.25
CA TYR A 474 -10.66 -3.61 -20.78
C TYR A 474 -11.25 -3.38 -22.19
N GLY A 475 -11.89 -4.40 -22.81
CA GLY A 475 -12.58 -4.29 -24.10
C GLY A 475 -11.66 -4.31 -25.32
N PHE A 476 -10.41 -4.76 -25.16
CA PHE A 476 -9.47 -4.88 -26.28
C PHE A 476 -9.92 -5.98 -27.25
N ILE A 477 -10.42 -7.09 -26.77
CA ILE A 477 -10.88 -8.23 -27.54
C ILE A 477 -12.33 -8.59 -27.20
N ASP A 478 -13.10 -9.08 -28.18
CA ASP A 478 -14.47 -9.54 -27.91
C ASP A 478 -14.41 -10.84 -27.08
N PRO A 479 -15.25 -11.00 -26.05
CA PRO A 479 -15.31 -12.23 -25.24
C PRO A 479 -15.60 -13.48 -26.07
N ARG A 480 -16.20 -13.35 -27.26
CA ARG A 480 -16.50 -14.46 -28.19
C ARG A 480 -15.37 -14.76 -29.17
N ASP A 481 -14.27 -13.97 -29.19
CA ASP A 481 -13.14 -14.25 -30.09
C ASP A 481 -12.47 -15.57 -29.67
N ILE A 482 -12.38 -16.49 -30.62
CA ILE A 482 -11.79 -17.83 -30.38
C ILE A 482 -10.34 -17.77 -29.92
N ARG A 483 -9.58 -16.73 -30.31
CA ARG A 483 -8.19 -16.53 -29.88
C ARG A 483 -8.11 -16.20 -28.39
N TYR A 484 -9.07 -15.41 -27.87
CA TYR A 484 -9.13 -15.13 -26.44
C TYR A 484 -9.48 -16.38 -25.65
N HIS A 485 -10.49 -17.15 -26.07
CA HIS A 485 -10.83 -18.41 -25.43
C HIS A 485 -9.65 -19.39 -25.37
N LYS A 486 -8.92 -19.52 -26.47
CA LYS A 486 -7.72 -20.38 -26.53
C LYS A 486 -6.62 -19.87 -25.61
N THR A 487 -6.40 -18.54 -25.54
CA THR A 487 -5.42 -17.91 -24.63
C THR A 487 -5.78 -18.18 -23.17
N VAL A 488 -7.04 -17.97 -22.78
CA VAL A 488 -7.52 -18.28 -21.42
C VAL A 488 -7.27 -19.75 -21.07
N GLN A 489 -7.58 -20.66 -22.00
CA GLN A 489 -7.39 -22.09 -21.77
C GLN A 489 -5.89 -22.47 -21.66
N ALA A 490 -5.04 -21.87 -22.49
CA ALA A 490 -3.58 -22.08 -22.43
C ALA A 490 -3.02 -21.59 -21.09
N ILE A 491 -3.38 -20.37 -20.67
CA ILE A 491 -2.99 -19.80 -19.39
C ILE A 491 -3.45 -20.67 -18.22
N LYS A 492 -4.73 -21.07 -18.22
CA LYS A 492 -5.29 -21.95 -17.19
C LYS A 492 -4.51 -23.26 -17.08
N ASN A 493 -4.22 -23.91 -18.19
CA ASN A 493 -3.53 -25.20 -18.21
C ASN A 493 -2.07 -25.09 -17.73
N ALA A 494 -1.38 -24.00 -18.07
CA ALA A 494 0.05 -23.85 -17.78
C ALA A 494 0.33 -23.15 -16.43
N LEU A 495 -0.45 -22.13 -16.07
CA LEU A 495 -0.15 -21.25 -14.95
C LEU A 495 -0.99 -21.54 -13.69
N LEU A 496 -2.15 -22.21 -13.81
CA LEU A 496 -2.96 -22.55 -12.63
C LEU A 496 -2.36 -23.75 -11.89
N TYR A 497 -2.14 -23.58 -10.57
CA TYR A 497 -1.64 -24.65 -9.70
C TYR A 497 -2.35 -24.61 -8.36
N LYS A 498 -2.98 -25.72 -7.96
CA LYS A 498 -3.73 -25.84 -6.69
C LYS A 498 -4.74 -24.72 -6.44
N GLY A 499 -5.42 -24.25 -7.50
CA GLY A 499 -6.43 -23.19 -7.40
C GLY A 499 -5.86 -21.76 -7.39
N LEU A 500 -4.56 -21.59 -7.47
CA LEU A 500 -3.89 -20.29 -7.54
C LEU A 500 -3.11 -20.17 -8.84
N MET A 501 -3.02 -18.96 -9.39
CA MET A 501 -2.38 -18.71 -10.67
C MET A 501 -1.01 -18.02 -10.51
N TYR A 502 -0.02 -18.55 -11.22
CA TYR A 502 1.26 -17.89 -11.42
C TYR A 502 1.11 -16.72 -12.39
N ARG A 503 1.90 -15.66 -12.21
CA ARG A 503 1.96 -14.57 -13.19
C ARG A 503 2.52 -15.03 -14.54
N TYR A 504 3.57 -15.83 -14.52
CA TYR A 504 4.20 -16.52 -15.65
C TYR A 504 5.09 -17.64 -15.10
N LYS A 505 5.62 -18.49 -15.98
CA LYS A 505 6.57 -19.56 -15.64
C LYS A 505 7.78 -19.57 -16.59
N SER A 506 8.27 -18.38 -16.93
CA SER A 506 9.52 -18.17 -17.65
C SER A 506 10.59 -17.64 -16.70
N HIS A 507 11.86 -17.85 -17.07
CA HIS A 507 12.98 -17.27 -16.34
C HIS A 507 13.00 -15.75 -16.51
N ASP A 508 13.11 -15.04 -15.41
CA ASP A 508 13.42 -13.63 -15.35
C ASP A 508 14.82 -13.38 -14.73
N ASP A 509 15.14 -12.13 -14.39
CA ASP A 509 16.43 -11.72 -13.82
C ASP A 509 16.76 -12.40 -12.48
N PHE A 510 15.78 -13.01 -11.83
CA PHE A 510 15.89 -13.66 -10.51
C PHE A 510 15.58 -15.17 -10.56
N GLY A 511 15.49 -15.76 -11.75
CA GLY A 511 15.14 -17.17 -11.95
C GLY A 511 13.65 -17.40 -12.20
N LEU A 512 13.17 -18.61 -11.97
CA LEU A 512 11.75 -18.95 -12.10
C LEU A 512 10.94 -18.41 -10.91
N PRO A 513 9.78 -17.78 -11.14
CA PRO A 513 8.86 -17.46 -10.05
C PRO A 513 8.42 -18.74 -9.32
N SER A 514 8.59 -18.77 -8.01
CA SER A 514 8.27 -19.95 -7.17
C SER A 514 6.90 -19.83 -6.50
N SER A 515 6.26 -18.64 -6.52
CA SER A 515 4.99 -18.35 -5.88
C SER A 515 3.90 -17.93 -6.87
N ALA A 516 2.66 -18.32 -6.56
CA ALA A 516 1.48 -17.80 -7.26
C ALA A 516 1.25 -16.34 -6.88
N PHE A 517 0.59 -15.58 -7.75
CA PHE A 517 0.25 -14.19 -7.52
C PHE A 517 -1.27 -14.03 -7.44
N THR A 518 -1.76 -13.65 -6.28
CA THR A 518 -3.19 -13.73 -5.94
C THR A 518 -4.08 -12.96 -6.92
N ILE A 519 -3.67 -11.75 -7.34
CA ILE A 519 -4.46 -10.93 -8.28
C ILE A 519 -4.65 -11.61 -9.63
N CYS A 520 -3.73 -12.49 -10.05
CA CYS A 520 -3.89 -13.26 -11.29
C CYS A 520 -4.96 -14.34 -11.19
N THR A 521 -5.40 -14.71 -9.97
CA THR A 521 -6.38 -15.77 -9.73
C THR A 521 -7.82 -15.26 -9.84
N PHE A 522 -8.04 -13.99 -9.54
CA PHE A 522 -9.33 -13.31 -9.58
C PHE A 522 -9.49 -12.45 -10.83
#